data_257c37a1c1f3fbb99052a4b154643c25
#
_entry.id   257c37a1c1f3fbb99052a4b154643c25
#
_cell.length_a   1.000
_cell.length_b   1.000
_cell.length_c   1.000
_cell.angle_alpha   90.00
_cell.angle_beta   90.00
_cell.angle_gamma   90.00
#
_symmetry.space_group_name_H-M   'P 1'
#
loop_
_entity.id
_entity.type
_entity.pdbx_description
1 polymer ?
#
loop_
_entity_poly.entity_id
_entity_poly.type
_entity_poly.pdbx_seq_one_letter_code
_entity_poly.pdbx_strand_id
1 'polypeptide(L)'
;MAQFAAAGKAISKKNLAEIAMSYGYVYVAQVSMGANMNQFLKALTEAEAYHGPSLIIGYAPCEMHGIKKGGMQNCQLEMAKAVKAGYWNMFRYNPTLENNKLTIDSGDPSADYQEFIANEARYARLAQSFPDRAKDLFEKAEESAKERYERLKKMGKLYE
;
A
#
# COMPACT_ATOMS: atom_id res chain seq x y z
N MET A 1 14.53 -11.16 15.81
CA MET A 1 13.52 -10.19 15.33
C MET A 1 14.23 -9.12 14.51
N ALA A 2 13.83 -8.86 13.28
CA ALA A 2 14.45 -7.83 12.45
C ALA A 2 14.22 -6.43 13.07
N GLN A 3 15.31 -5.73 13.38
CA GLN A 3 15.26 -4.41 14.03
C GLN A 3 15.79 -3.31 13.09
N PHE A 4 15.50 -3.42 11.78
CA PHE A 4 15.87 -2.37 10.84
C PHE A 4 15.15 -1.07 11.18
N ALA A 5 15.93 -0.01 11.42
CA ALA A 5 15.41 1.30 11.81
C ALA A 5 14.46 1.22 13.02
N ALA A 6 14.90 0.58 14.11
CA ALA A 6 14.11 0.39 15.33
C ALA A 6 13.54 1.70 15.91
N ALA A 7 14.24 2.83 15.71
CA ALA A 7 13.78 4.16 16.08
C ALA A 7 13.00 4.89 14.97
N GLY A 8 12.63 4.20 13.89
CA GLY A 8 11.96 4.77 12.73
C GLY A 8 12.91 5.56 11.82
N LYS A 9 12.45 5.85 10.60
CA LYS A 9 13.16 6.68 9.61
C LYS A 9 12.39 7.96 9.33
N ALA A 10 13.10 9.08 9.24
CA ALA A 10 12.51 10.38 8.92
C ALA A 10 12.31 10.62 7.42
N ILE A 11 12.85 9.73 6.55
CA ILE A 11 12.74 9.86 5.09
C ILE A 11 11.56 9.07 4.54
N SER A 12 10.93 9.61 3.51
CA SER A 12 9.84 8.95 2.78
C SER A 12 10.30 7.66 2.12
N LYS A 13 9.39 6.68 2.02
CA LYS A 13 9.63 5.44 1.30
C LYS A 13 9.64 5.69 -0.21
N LYS A 14 10.47 4.95 -0.93
CA LYS A 14 10.40 4.88 -2.40
C LYS A 14 9.05 4.31 -2.82
N ASN A 15 8.47 4.87 -3.87
CA ASN A 15 7.30 4.29 -4.53
C ASN A 15 7.75 3.42 -5.71
N LEU A 16 7.88 2.14 -5.46
CA LEU A 16 8.36 1.18 -6.45
C LEU A 16 7.41 1.08 -7.66
N ALA A 17 6.10 1.20 -7.42
CA ALA A 17 5.11 1.17 -8.48
C ALA A 17 5.28 2.36 -9.43
N GLU A 18 5.39 3.59 -8.93
CA GLU A 18 5.62 4.79 -9.75
C GLU A 18 6.93 4.70 -10.53
N ILE A 19 8.00 4.16 -9.92
CA ILE A 19 9.27 3.92 -10.61
C ILE A 19 9.07 2.96 -11.78
N ALA A 20 8.37 1.84 -11.57
CA ALA A 20 8.11 0.88 -12.64
C ALA A 20 7.19 1.45 -13.75
N MET A 21 6.17 2.22 -13.37
CA MET A 21 5.29 2.90 -14.34
C MET A 21 6.04 3.91 -15.22
N SER A 22 7.08 4.56 -14.68
CA SER A 22 7.89 5.54 -15.42
C SER A 22 8.66 4.95 -16.60
N TYR A 23 8.86 3.63 -16.64
CA TYR A 23 9.44 2.96 -17.83
C TYR A 23 8.50 2.97 -19.05
N GLY A 24 7.18 3.13 -18.84
CA GLY A 24 6.20 3.22 -19.93
C GLY A 24 5.86 1.90 -20.63
N TYR A 25 6.54 0.80 -20.33
CA TYR A 25 6.34 -0.51 -20.94
C TYR A 25 6.20 -1.64 -19.90
N VAL A 26 6.06 -1.31 -18.62
CA VAL A 26 5.86 -2.29 -17.53
C VAL A 26 4.40 -2.27 -17.11
N TYR A 27 3.75 -3.45 -17.13
CA TYR A 27 2.45 -3.58 -16.45
C TYR A 27 2.67 -3.51 -14.94
N VAL A 28 1.88 -2.70 -14.24
CA VAL A 28 2.05 -2.51 -12.79
C VAL A 28 0.71 -2.66 -12.09
N ALA A 29 0.65 -3.50 -11.06
CA ALA A 29 -0.52 -3.60 -10.19
C ALA A 29 -0.14 -3.53 -8.72
N GLN A 30 -0.91 -2.78 -7.96
CA GLN A 30 -0.88 -2.79 -6.51
C GLN A 30 -2.15 -3.48 -5.98
N VAL A 31 -1.97 -4.54 -5.21
CA VAL A 31 -3.05 -5.47 -4.85
C VAL A 31 -3.08 -5.77 -3.35
N SER A 32 -4.24 -6.25 -2.89
CA SER A 32 -4.42 -6.74 -1.52
C SER A 32 -5.51 -7.82 -1.50
N MET A 33 -5.12 -9.09 -1.38
CA MET A 33 -6.04 -10.22 -1.43
C MET A 33 -7.15 -10.13 -0.38
N GLY A 34 -6.81 -9.74 0.85
CA GLY A 34 -7.77 -9.59 1.94
C GLY A 34 -8.74 -8.43 1.78
N ALA A 35 -8.38 -7.42 0.97
CA ALA A 35 -9.27 -6.31 0.67
C ALA A 35 -10.21 -6.62 -0.50
N ASN A 36 -9.67 -7.20 -1.58
CA ASN A 36 -10.45 -7.55 -2.77
C ASN A 36 -9.76 -8.66 -3.57
N MET A 37 -10.24 -9.89 -3.42
CA MET A 37 -9.73 -11.06 -4.13
C MET A 37 -9.98 -10.96 -5.64
N ASN A 38 -11.12 -10.41 -6.06
CA ASN A 38 -11.45 -10.28 -7.49
C ASN A 38 -10.50 -9.30 -8.19
N GLN A 39 -10.13 -8.20 -7.52
CA GLN A 39 -9.12 -7.26 -8.04
C GLN A 39 -7.76 -7.94 -8.18
N PHE A 40 -7.36 -8.73 -7.20
CA PHE A 40 -6.13 -9.50 -7.25
C PHE A 40 -6.11 -10.49 -8.42
N LEU A 41 -7.17 -11.29 -8.60
CA LEU A 41 -7.29 -12.24 -9.71
C LEU A 41 -7.28 -11.53 -11.07
N LYS A 42 -7.99 -10.40 -11.18
CA LYS A 42 -8.00 -9.57 -12.38
C LYS A 42 -6.60 -9.06 -12.72
N ALA A 43 -5.87 -8.55 -11.73
CA ALA A 43 -4.49 -8.09 -11.93
C ALA A 43 -3.56 -9.21 -12.40
N LEU A 44 -3.70 -10.43 -11.86
CA LEU A 44 -2.94 -11.61 -12.31
C LEU A 44 -3.25 -11.95 -13.76
N THR A 45 -4.54 -12.05 -14.12
CA THR A 45 -4.97 -12.37 -15.48
C THR A 45 -4.47 -11.34 -16.49
N GLU A 46 -4.57 -10.04 -16.16
CA GLU A 46 -4.07 -8.97 -17.03
C GLU A 46 -2.53 -9.04 -17.17
N ALA A 47 -1.81 -9.32 -16.07
CA ALA A 47 -0.36 -9.45 -16.09
C ALA A 47 0.12 -10.67 -16.91
N GLU A 48 -0.62 -11.79 -16.86
CA GLU A 48 -0.33 -12.98 -17.65
C GLU A 48 -0.57 -12.75 -19.14
N ALA A 49 -1.65 -12.06 -19.48
CA ALA A 49 -1.97 -11.72 -20.87
C ALA A 49 -1.06 -10.62 -21.47
N TYR A 50 -0.35 -9.88 -20.64
CA TYR A 50 0.52 -8.79 -21.08
C TYR A 50 1.84 -9.32 -21.65
N HIS A 51 2.14 -8.98 -22.92
CA HIS A 51 3.38 -9.39 -23.62
C HIS A 51 4.57 -8.46 -23.27
N GLY A 52 4.90 -8.36 -21.99
CA GLY A 52 6.00 -7.55 -21.49
C GLY A 52 6.27 -7.80 -20.01
N PRO A 53 7.21 -7.07 -19.40
CA PRO A 53 7.49 -7.21 -17.99
C PRO A 53 6.30 -6.74 -17.15
N SER A 54 5.94 -7.53 -16.13
CA SER A 54 4.85 -7.23 -15.22
C SER A 54 5.34 -7.18 -13.77
N LEU A 55 4.90 -6.19 -13.02
CA LEU A 55 5.19 -6.02 -11.60
C LEU A 55 3.90 -5.99 -10.79
N ILE A 56 3.68 -7.00 -9.96
CA ILE A 56 2.57 -7.02 -9.01
C ILE A 56 3.11 -6.85 -7.60
N ILE A 57 2.63 -5.82 -6.90
CA ILE A 57 3.04 -5.49 -5.54
C ILE A 57 1.86 -5.75 -4.61
N GLY A 58 1.99 -6.76 -3.76
CA GLY A 58 0.98 -7.13 -2.77
C GLY A 58 1.28 -6.58 -1.39
N TYR A 59 0.26 -6.12 -0.66
CA TYR A 59 0.37 -5.85 0.76
C TYR A 59 0.11 -7.12 1.57
N ALA A 60 0.98 -7.38 2.53
CA ALA A 60 0.78 -8.38 3.57
C ALA A 60 1.31 -7.86 4.91
N PRO A 61 0.61 -8.13 6.03
CA PRO A 61 1.15 -7.90 7.37
C PRO A 61 2.43 -8.69 7.59
N CYS A 62 3.35 -8.15 8.36
CA CYS A 62 4.62 -8.80 8.64
C CYS A 62 4.47 -9.89 9.70
N GLU A 63 4.73 -11.15 9.35
CA GLU A 63 4.68 -12.29 10.27
C GLU A 63 5.62 -12.11 11.47
N MET A 64 6.85 -11.65 11.23
CA MET A 64 7.85 -11.47 12.29
C MET A 64 7.47 -10.39 13.32
N HIS A 65 6.74 -9.35 12.91
CA HIS A 65 6.26 -8.32 13.82
C HIS A 65 4.90 -8.67 14.42
N GLY A 66 4.03 -9.27 13.62
CA GLY A 66 2.68 -9.68 14.00
C GLY A 66 1.66 -8.54 14.02
N ILE A 67 0.42 -8.94 14.23
CA ILE A 67 -0.75 -8.07 14.42
C ILE A 67 -1.06 -8.07 15.92
N LYS A 68 -1.24 -6.89 16.53
CA LYS A 68 -1.41 -6.75 17.98
C LYS A 68 -2.71 -7.37 18.46
N LYS A 69 -3.82 -7.09 17.78
CA LYS A 69 -5.14 -7.66 18.10
C LYS A 69 -5.48 -8.79 17.13
N GLY A 70 -5.66 -9.99 17.66
CA GLY A 70 -6.10 -11.17 16.92
C GLY A 70 -5.00 -11.96 16.22
N GLY A 71 -3.74 -11.51 16.26
CA GLY A 71 -2.60 -12.23 15.68
C GLY A 71 -2.69 -12.41 14.16
N MET A 72 -1.81 -13.24 13.60
CA MET A 72 -1.68 -13.47 12.16
C MET A 72 -2.87 -14.22 11.53
N GLN A 73 -3.71 -14.89 12.32
CA GLN A 73 -4.96 -15.47 11.82
C GLN A 73 -5.92 -14.41 11.23
N ASN A 74 -5.75 -13.14 11.62
CA ASN A 74 -6.53 -12.01 11.12
C ASN A 74 -5.82 -11.27 9.96
N CYS A 75 -4.79 -11.85 9.34
CA CYS A 75 -4.01 -11.18 8.29
C CYS A 75 -4.87 -10.65 7.14
N GLN A 76 -5.87 -11.39 6.70
CA GLN A 76 -6.79 -10.96 5.62
C GLN A 76 -7.63 -9.76 6.04
N LEU A 77 -8.12 -9.74 7.28
CA LEU A 77 -8.86 -8.59 7.82
C LEU A 77 -7.97 -7.35 7.95
N GLU A 78 -6.70 -7.55 8.35
CA GLU A 78 -5.74 -6.47 8.47
C GLU A 78 -5.35 -5.89 7.10
N MET A 79 -5.26 -6.73 6.06
CA MET A 79 -5.12 -6.30 4.67
C MET A 79 -6.30 -5.40 4.23
N ALA A 80 -7.53 -5.78 4.56
CA ALA A 80 -8.72 -4.97 4.26
C ALA A 80 -8.70 -3.63 5.00
N LYS A 81 -8.30 -3.61 6.27
CA LYS A 81 -8.16 -2.39 7.06
C LYS A 81 -7.08 -1.46 6.51
N ALA A 82 -5.94 -2.00 6.05
CA ALA A 82 -4.89 -1.22 5.42
C ALA A 82 -5.40 -0.42 4.22
N VAL A 83 -6.25 -1.03 3.38
CA VAL A 83 -6.85 -0.36 2.23
C VAL A 83 -7.87 0.68 2.68
N LYS A 84 -8.76 0.35 3.61
CA LYS A 84 -9.77 1.28 4.15
C LYS A 84 -9.15 2.49 4.84
N ALA A 85 -8.01 2.32 5.50
CA ALA A 85 -7.28 3.41 6.16
C ALA A 85 -6.42 4.25 5.19
N GLY A 86 -6.37 3.93 3.90
CA GLY A 86 -5.50 4.62 2.94
C GLY A 86 -4.01 4.32 3.12
N TYR A 87 -3.66 3.38 3.99
CA TYR A 87 -2.29 2.92 4.15
C TYR A 87 -1.78 2.22 2.88
N TRP A 88 -2.67 1.49 2.19
CA TRP A 88 -2.42 0.79 0.95
C TRP A 88 -3.49 1.12 -0.09
N ASN A 89 -3.08 1.55 -1.29
CA ASN A 89 -3.98 1.86 -2.39
C ASN A 89 -3.88 0.76 -3.44
N MET A 90 -5.02 0.28 -3.93
CA MET A 90 -5.06 -0.72 -5.01
C MET A 90 -5.28 -0.04 -6.34
N PHE A 91 -4.51 -0.42 -7.35
CA PHE A 91 -4.63 0.08 -8.71
C PHE A 91 -3.97 -0.88 -9.71
N ARG A 92 -4.27 -0.69 -10.98
CA ARG A 92 -3.64 -1.38 -12.11
C ARG A 92 -3.25 -0.35 -13.17
N TYR A 93 -2.06 -0.50 -13.71
CA TYR A 93 -1.54 0.27 -14.82
C TYR A 93 -1.19 -0.66 -15.97
N ASN A 94 -1.87 -0.49 -17.11
CA ASN A 94 -1.60 -1.22 -18.33
C ASN A 94 -1.13 -0.25 -19.43
N PRO A 95 0.15 -0.29 -19.82
CA PRO A 95 0.72 0.66 -20.79
C PRO A 95 0.19 0.50 -22.21
N THR A 96 -0.43 -0.66 -22.55
CA THR A 96 -0.94 -0.91 -23.91
C THR A 96 -2.30 -0.31 -24.19
N LEU A 97 -3.03 0.12 -23.16
CA LEU A 97 -4.30 0.79 -23.34
C LEU A 97 -4.07 2.19 -23.93
N GLU A 98 -4.94 2.60 -24.85
CA GLU A 98 -4.90 3.95 -25.42
C GLU A 98 -5.36 4.99 -24.39
N ASN A 99 -6.44 4.68 -23.67
CA ASN A 99 -7.04 5.52 -22.64
C ASN A 99 -7.16 4.75 -21.34
N ASN A 100 -7.27 5.49 -20.23
CA ASN A 100 -7.44 4.90 -18.89
C ASN A 100 -6.34 3.87 -18.54
N LYS A 101 -5.09 4.16 -18.88
CA LYS A 101 -3.96 3.28 -18.57
C LYS A 101 -3.84 2.96 -17.09
N LEU A 102 -4.25 3.89 -16.22
CA LEU A 102 -4.25 3.74 -14.78
C LEU A 102 -5.67 3.66 -14.24
N THR A 103 -6.03 2.51 -13.69
CA THR A 103 -7.31 2.28 -13.00
C THR A 103 -7.07 2.20 -11.49
N ILE A 104 -7.71 3.10 -10.73
CA ILE A 104 -7.70 3.06 -9.27
C ILE A 104 -8.82 2.10 -8.82
N ASP A 105 -8.44 1.02 -8.15
CA ASP A 105 -9.37 -0.04 -7.73
C ASP A 105 -9.81 0.08 -6.26
N SER A 106 -9.16 0.92 -5.45
CA SER A 106 -9.58 1.24 -4.08
C SER A 106 -10.40 2.53 -4.05
N GLY A 107 -11.44 2.54 -3.22
CA GLY A 107 -12.18 3.78 -2.93
C GLY A 107 -11.39 4.76 -2.06
N ASP A 108 -12.00 5.91 -1.80
CA ASP A 108 -11.45 6.89 -0.85
C ASP A 108 -11.28 6.27 0.55
N PRO A 109 -10.23 6.65 1.28
CA PRO A 109 -10.03 6.20 2.65
C PRO A 109 -11.25 6.51 3.53
N SER A 110 -11.72 5.51 4.27
CA SER A 110 -12.93 5.56 5.09
C SER A 110 -12.73 5.13 6.54
N ALA A 111 -11.50 4.75 6.92
CA ALA A 111 -11.14 4.33 8.27
C ALA A 111 -9.98 5.18 8.81
N ASP A 112 -9.83 5.17 10.14
CA ASP A 112 -8.78 5.89 10.83
C ASP A 112 -7.41 5.27 10.57
N TYR A 113 -6.48 6.08 10.06
CA TYR A 113 -5.11 5.67 9.75
C TYR A 113 -4.31 5.34 11.01
N GLN A 114 -4.48 6.15 12.06
CA GLN A 114 -3.74 5.99 13.32
C GLN A 114 -4.20 4.73 14.06
N GLU A 115 -5.51 4.44 14.03
CA GLU A 115 -6.05 3.20 14.59
C GLU A 115 -5.48 1.98 13.86
N PHE A 116 -5.38 2.03 12.54
CA PHE A 116 -4.81 0.95 11.75
C PHE A 116 -3.34 0.69 12.12
N ILE A 117 -2.48 1.72 12.09
CA ILE A 117 -1.05 1.53 12.38
C ILE A 117 -0.80 1.14 13.84
N ALA A 118 -1.64 1.55 14.79
CA ALA A 118 -1.55 1.16 16.19
C ALA A 118 -1.80 -0.34 16.40
N ASN A 119 -2.48 -1.02 15.47
CA ASN A 119 -2.70 -2.47 15.49
C ASN A 119 -1.52 -3.26 14.89
N GLU A 120 -0.70 -2.66 14.07
CA GLU A 120 0.54 -3.25 13.56
C GLU A 120 1.62 -3.24 14.66
N ALA A 121 2.06 -4.42 15.09
CA ALA A 121 2.96 -4.54 16.26
C ALA A 121 4.27 -3.77 16.10
N ARG A 122 4.77 -3.61 14.87
CA ARG A 122 5.98 -2.82 14.57
C ARG A 122 5.83 -1.34 14.95
N TYR A 123 4.66 -0.74 14.70
CA TYR A 123 4.38 0.66 15.08
C TYR A 123 4.07 0.77 16.57
N ALA A 124 3.30 -0.17 17.11
CA ALA A 124 3.01 -0.21 18.54
C ALA A 124 4.29 -0.29 19.40
N ARG A 125 5.29 -1.06 18.97
CA ARG A 125 6.60 -1.13 19.63
C ARG A 125 7.38 0.17 19.53
N LEU A 126 7.33 0.86 18.38
CA LEU A 126 7.96 2.17 18.23
C LEU A 126 7.35 3.17 19.21
N ALA A 127 6.02 3.20 19.32
CA ALA A 127 5.32 4.06 20.27
C ALA A 127 5.68 3.78 21.74
N GLN A 128 5.95 2.51 22.09
CA GLN A 128 6.39 2.13 23.43
C GLN A 128 7.84 2.52 23.73
N SER A 129 8.72 2.34 22.74
CA SER A 129 10.18 2.55 22.93
C SER A 129 10.60 4.01 22.74
N PHE A 130 9.91 4.76 21.90
CA PHE A 130 10.23 6.14 21.51
C PHE A 130 8.95 6.97 21.31
N PRO A 131 8.17 7.26 22.38
CA PRO A 131 6.83 7.84 22.27
C PRO A 131 6.79 9.18 21.54
N ASP A 132 7.66 10.12 21.89
CA ASP A 132 7.69 11.46 21.27
C ASP A 132 8.01 11.37 19.78
N ARG A 133 9.06 10.59 19.45
CA ARG A 133 9.45 10.38 18.06
C ARG A 133 8.38 9.63 17.25
N ALA A 134 7.68 8.68 17.88
CA ALA A 134 6.62 7.92 17.24
C ALA A 134 5.47 8.82 16.83
N LYS A 135 5.06 9.76 17.69
CA LYS A 135 3.99 10.72 17.40
C LYS A 135 4.28 11.50 16.11
N ASP A 136 5.44 12.16 16.03
CA ASP A 136 5.84 12.95 14.88
C ASP A 136 5.91 12.09 13.59
N LEU A 137 6.44 10.86 13.70
CA LEU A 137 6.57 9.97 12.56
C LEU A 137 5.22 9.43 12.08
N PHE A 138 4.27 9.20 12.98
CA PHE A 138 2.94 8.69 12.61
C PHE A 138 2.09 9.77 11.96
N GLU A 139 2.16 11.01 12.43
CA GLU A 139 1.52 12.15 11.80
C GLU A 139 2.05 12.36 10.36
N LYS A 140 3.37 12.39 10.19
CA LYS A 140 4.02 12.47 8.86
C LYS A 140 3.70 11.28 7.96
N ALA A 141 3.57 10.08 8.52
CA ALA A 141 3.23 8.89 7.75
C ALA A 141 1.80 8.95 7.21
N GLU A 142 0.86 9.45 8.00
CA GLU A 142 -0.52 9.68 7.58
C GLU A 142 -0.60 10.77 6.50
N GLU A 143 0.07 11.90 6.70
CA GLU A 143 0.16 12.97 5.71
C GLU A 143 0.73 12.47 4.38
N SER A 144 1.85 11.74 4.44
CA SER A 144 2.45 11.11 3.25
C SER A 144 1.52 10.09 2.57
N ALA A 145 0.66 9.39 3.33
CA ALA A 145 -0.32 8.47 2.74
C ALA A 145 -1.42 9.23 2.00
N LYS A 146 -1.92 10.33 2.57
CA LYS A 146 -2.89 11.23 1.94
C LYS A 146 -2.32 11.84 0.65
N GLU A 147 -1.11 12.39 0.72
CA GLU A 147 -0.43 12.97 -0.45
C GLU A 147 -0.22 11.94 -1.57
N ARG A 148 0.17 10.72 -1.21
CA ARG A 148 0.36 9.62 -2.18
C ARG A 148 -0.95 9.27 -2.88
N TYR A 149 -2.06 9.22 -2.15
CA TYR A 149 -3.37 8.95 -2.74
C TYR A 149 -3.84 10.07 -3.67
N GLU A 150 -3.67 11.34 -3.26
CA GLU A 150 -4.00 12.49 -4.11
C GLU A 150 -3.13 12.53 -5.38
N ARG A 151 -1.84 12.18 -5.26
CA ARG A 151 -0.96 12.04 -6.43
C ARG A 151 -1.43 10.92 -7.36
N LEU A 152 -1.83 9.78 -6.82
CA LEU A 152 -2.36 8.67 -7.61
C LEU A 152 -3.62 9.09 -8.38
N LYS A 153 -4.54 9.84 -7.77
CA LYS A 153 -5.73 10.39 -8.45
C LYS A 153 -5.37 11.35 -9.57
N LYS A 154 -4.38 12.22 -9.35
CA LYS A 154 -3.88 13.14 -10.41
C LYS A 154 -3.25 12.37 -11.56
N MET A 155 -2.48 11.32 -11.27
CA MET A 155 -1.92 10.44 -12.30
C MET A 155 -3.02 9.71 -13.07
N GLY A 156 -4.08 9.23 -12.42
CA GLY A 156 -5.24 8.64 -13.08
C GLY A 156 -5.81 9.57 -14.16
N LYS A 157 -6.05 10.84 -13.80
CA LYS A 157 -6.53 11.85 -14.75
C LYS A 157 -5.56 12.15 -15.89
N LEU A 158 -4.25 12.02 -15.66
CA LEU A 158 -3.25 12.22 -16.72
C LEU A 158 -3.28 11.10 -17.76
N TYR A 159 -3.74 9.92 -17.37
CA TYR A 159 -3.83 8.72 -18.22
C TYR A 159 -5.24 8.45 -18.77
N GLU A 160 -6.19 9.35 -18.53
CA GLU A 160 -7.51 9.35 -19.19
C GLU A 160 -7.35 9.76 -20.69
#